data_dcd8fdecf8cfb01499209856af59128f
#
_entry.id   dcd8fdecf8cfb01499209856af59128f
#
_cell.length_a   1.000
_cell.length_b   1.000
_cell.length_c   1.000
_cell.angle_alpha   90.00
_cell.angle_beta   90.00
_cell.angle_gamma   90.00
#
_symmetry.space_group_name_H-M   'P 1'
#
loop_
_entity.id
_entity.type
_entity.pdbx_description
1 polymer ?
#
loop_
_entity_poly.entity_id
_entity_poly.type
_entity_poly.pdbx_seq_one_letter_code
_entity_poly.pdbx_strand_id
1 'polypeptide(L)'
;MEPTAGLRDLAPVTRSIAAGAVDGLQVKQIQLGGRGMTRRWRWQPLEQILAALVAVLVLSSCQTAFVPTNQPLPQNAQGMPVYSGGYALMPMLQHPRGEIVFIMAFSGGGKRSAAFAHGVLRGLRQIPVVEDGRTRSLLDELDSITAVSGGSFPAMHYGLYRDKSFETFPSEFLKVDVNAYVWGTYLLPWNWEWLVNPFYGTNDRMAEVYDRLMFHGATYTDLLRQGLPIVSIDSTDIANGIPFSFTQPTFDLICSDLSTFPVARAVAASNGFPVLFSPITLTSHTPDCRGVRPPTAPPAEWAETPDELSRRVALARSADRYLDPERTKYVHLLDGGISDNLALRGVTNGGIALDDTTDTFRRLALNTRRVLVLSVDGQSAPDPALSKQRVVTGLSQIFGAVSGTQIDAYNFETLTLTNNELGHLIESLRKVRCAQARVIEGHDCADVKGALVRISLASIPDPQERQRLQAIPTGLTIPDQDVDLLVSAGESLVQQNVVIRRLISDLDSPAAVVTARAGLRSGRL
;
A
#
# COMPACT_ATOMS: atom_id res chain seq x y z
N MET A 1 33.37 -45.65 15.28
CA MET A 1 34.73 -45.30 14.89
C MET A 1 34.85 -43.79 14.95
N GLU A 2 35.26 -43.29 16.12
CA GLU A 2 35.87 -41.96 16.29
C GLU A 2 37.32 -41.98 15.76
N PRO A 3 37.97 -40.84 15.50
CA PRO A 3 38.43 -39.97 16.55
C PRO A 3 38.36 -38.44 16.24
N THR A 4 37.95 -37.70 17.22
CA THR A 4 38.58 -36.63 18.07
C THR A 4 39.89 -36.00 17.58
N ALA A 5 39.89 -34.65 17.41
CA ALA A 5 40.94 -33.65 17.72
C ALA A 5 40.40 -32.27 17.22
N GLY A 6 40.43 -31.13 17.89
CA GLY A 6 41.11 -30.68 19.08
C GLY A 6 40.94 -29.16 19.08
N LEU A 7 40.11 -28.63 20.00
CA LEU A 7 40.01 -27.19 20.26
C LEU A 7 41.10 -26.81 21.25
N ARG A 8 41.99 -25.89 20.91
CA ARG A 8 42.74 -25.09 21.87
C ARG A 8 43.05 -23.69 21.36
N ASP A 9 42.63 -22.73 22.19
CA ASP A 9 43.24 -21.45 22.51
C ASP A 9 43.36 -20.36 21.42
N LEU A 10 42.45 -19.37 21.51
CA LEU A 10 42.78 -17.99 21.21
C LEU A 10 42.21 -17.08 22.31
N ALA A 11 43.15 -16.63 23.17
CA ALA A 11 42.93 -15.64 24.21
C ALA A 11 42.82 -14.21 23.60
N PRO A 12 42.15 -13.25 24.28
CA PRO A 12 41.99 -11.90 23.80
C PRO A 12 43.23 -11.04 24.04
N VAL A 13 43.72 -10.38 23.01
CA VAL A 13 44.77 -9.37 23.11
C VAL A 13 44.14 -8.01 23.40
N THR A 14 44.13 -7.64 24.67
CA THR A 14 43.97 -6.25 25.11
C THR A 14 45.29 -5.54 24.93
N ARG A 15 45.40 -4.55 24.07
CA ARG A 15 46.50 -3.58 24.05
C ARG A 15 46.00 -2.23 24.57
N SER A 16 46.48 -1.97 25.80
CA SER A 16 46.64 -0.67 26.43
C SER A 16 47.52 0.24 25.57
N ILE A 17 47.06 1.45 25.23
CA ILE A 17 47.91 2.51 24.72
C ILE A 17 48.09 3.51 25.86
N ALA A 18 49.30 3.47 26.41
CA ALA A 18 49.79 4.38 27.43
C ALA A 18 50.03 5.80 26.86
N ALA A 19 49.77 6.78 27.70
CA ALA A 19 50.11 8.18 27.51
C ALA A 19 51.61 8.39 27.31
N GLY A 20 52.00 9.05 26.25
CA GLY A 20 53.34 9.58 26.03
C GLY A 20 53.32 11.09 26.14
N ALA A 21 53.97 11.57 27.17
CA ALA A 21 54.28 12.99 27.36
C ALA A 21 55.18 13.54 26.26
N VAL A 22 54.91 14.72 25.78
CA VAL A 22 55.82 15.51 24.97
C VAL A 22 56.12 16.79 25.74
N ASP A 23 57.27 16.77 26.41
CA ASP A 23 57.95 17.94 26.93
C ASP A 23 58.69 18.67 25.80
N GLY A 24 58.68 19.99 25.87
CA GLY A 24 59.76 20.83 25.34
C GLY A 24 59.55 21.52 23.99
N LEU A 25 58.92 22.67 24.01
CA LEU A 25 59.22 23.72 23.05
C LEU A 25 59.33 25.06 23.80
N GLN A 26 60.58 25.49 24.02
CA GLN A 26 60.93 26.82 24.50
C GLN A 26 60.59 27.85 23.42
N VAL A 27 59.72 28.78 23.74
CA VAL A 27 59.48 29.96 22.94
C VAL A 27 60.38 31.10 23.46
N LYS A 28 61.33 31.51 22.63
CA LYS A 28 62.14 32.73 22.84
C LYS A 28 61.18 33.95 22.80
N GLN A 29 61.17 34.70 23.88
CA GLN A 29 60.59 36.03 23.94
C GLN A 29 61.44 37.00 23.11
N ILE A 30 60.88 37.56 22.06
CA ILE A 30 61.38 38.75 21.39
C ILE A 30 60.55 39.90 21.89
N GLN A 31 61.13 40.74 22.76
CA GLN A 31 60.58 42.05 23.09
C GLN A 31 60.74 43.01 21.91
N LEU A 32 59.65 43.37 21.28
CA LEU A 32 59.56 44.54 20.45
C LEU A 32 58.57 45.52 21.03
N GLY A 33 59.08 46.62 21.56
CA GLY A 33 58.30 47.73 22.01
C GLY A 33 57.56 48.42 20.88
N GLY A 34 56.27 48.51 20.94
CA GLY A 34 55.43 49.23 20.01
C GLY A 34 54.09 49.53 20.65
N ARG A 35 53.84 50.81 20.86
CA ARG A 35 52.52 51.31 21.28
C ARG A 35 51.48 50.96 20.23
N GLY A 36 50.69 49.90 20.48
CA GLY A 36 49.60 49.50 19.62
C GLY A 36 48.29 49.55 20.41
N MET A 37 47.36 50.38 19.98
CA MET A 37 45.98 50.39 20.44
C MET A 37 45.35 49.03 20.19
N THR A 38 45.16 48.19 21.23
CA THR A 38 44.42 46.95 21.13
C THR A 38 42.94 47.29 20.99
N ARG A 39 42.46 47.35 19.75
CA ARG A 39 41.04 47.27 19.42
C ARG A 39 40.55 45.89 19.85
N ARG A 40 40.04 45.76 21.12
CA ARG A 40 39.29 44.57 21.54
C ARG A 40 38.04 44.53 20.68
N TRP A 41 38.04 43.67 19.63
CA TRP A 41 36.82 43.27 18.95
C TRP A 41 35.95 42.54 20.00
N ARG A 42 34.87 43.21 20.41
CA ARG A 42 33.89 42.63 21.33
C ARG A 42 33.08 41.59 20.56
N TRP A 43 33.38 40.33 20.71
CA TRP A 43 32.57 39.20 20.23
C TRP A 43 31.23 39.04 20.97
N GLN A 44 30.96 39.86 21.95
CA GLN A 44 29.74 39.89 22.75
C GLN A 44 28.41 39.84 21.98
N PRO A 45 28.23 40.50 20.81
CA PRO A 45 26.97 40.38 20.10
C PRO A 45 26.79 39.02 19.44
N LEU A 46 27.85 38.31 19.07
CA LEU A 46 27.73 36.97 18.46
C LEU A 46 27.32 35.91 19.50
N GLU A 47 27.88 35.97 20.70
CA GLU A 47 27.49 35.09 21.80
C GLU A 47 26.06 35.32 22.27
N GLN A 48 25.61 36.59 22.29
CA GLN A 48 24.22 36.93 22.62
C GLN A 48 23.24 36.50 21.53
N ILE A 49 23.62 36.60 20.25
CA ILE A 49 22.82 36.11 19.13
C ILE A 49 22.75 34.57 19.16
N LEU A 50 23.88 33.90 19.43
CA LEU A 50 23.89 32.46 19.55
C LEU A 50 23.08 31.96 20.75
N ALA A 51 23.18 32.63 21.91
CA ALA A 51 22.40 32.33 23.09
C ALA A 51 20.90 32.61 22.87
N ALA A 52 20.54 33.67 22.16
CA ALA A 52 19.18 33.98 21.78
C ALA A 52 18.61 32.96 20.78
N LEU A 53 19.42 32.51 19.79
CA LEU A 53 19.04 31.43 18.86
C LEU A 53 18.85 30.09 19.58
N VAL A 54 19.73 29.74 20.51
CA VAL A 54 19.60 28.54 21.34
C VAL A 54 18.36 28.66 22.26
N ALA A 55 18.11 29.81 22.84
CA ALA A 55 16.92 30.05 23.68
C ALA A 55 15.62 29.97 22.84
N VAL A 56 15.61 30.49 21.62
CA VAL A 56 14.47 30.37 20.69
C VAL A 56 14.28 28.91 20.27
N LEU A 57 15.35 28.15 20.00
CA LEU A 57 15.28 26.72 19.70
C LEU A 57 14.78 25.90 20.89
N VAL A 58 15.21 26.22 22.12
CA VAL A 58 14.76 25.53 23.33
C VAL A 58 13.32 25.92 23.70
N LEU A 59 12.90 27.15 23.46
CA LEU A 59 11.53 27.61 23.74
C LEU A 59 10.54 27.09 22.68
N SER A 60 10.96 26.93 21.43
CA SER A 60 10.12 26.31 20.40
C SER A 60 9.98 24.79 20.58
N SER A 61 10.90 24.12 21.29
CA SER A 61 10.78 22.68 21.62
C SER A 61 9.74 22.37 22.71
N CYS A 62 9.16 23.38 23.36
CA CYS A 62 8.07 23.20 24.33
C CYS A 62 6.66 23.22 23.72
N GLN A 63 6.51 23.36 22.41
CA GLN A 63 5.26 23.04 21.75
C GLN A 63 5.15 21.51 21.71
N THR A 64 4.20 20.97 22.47
CA THR A 64 3.78 19.57 22.33
C THR A 64 3.25 19.44 20.91
N ALA A 65 4.09 18.97 20.00
CA ALA A 65 3.66 18.69 18.63
C ALA A 65 2.49 17.71 18.72
N PHE A 66 1.38 18.09 18.11
CA PHE A 66 0.24 17.20 17.96
C PHE A 66 0.68 16.08 17.01
N VAL A 67 0.96 14.92 17.56
CA VAL A 67 1.16 13.71 16.77
C VAL A 67 -0.22 13.08 16.58
N PRO A 68 -0.74 13.01 15.33
CA PRO A 68 -2.01 12.35 15.11
C PRO A 68 -1.85 10.87 15.46
N THR A 69 -2.46 10.46 16.57
CA THR A 69 -2.56 9.06 16.97
C THR A 69 -3.86 8.47 16.43
N ASN A 70 -3.85 7.17 16.10
CA ASN A 70 -5.10 6.46 15.84
C ASN A 70 -5.92 6.39 17.13
N GLN A 71 -7.24 6.48 16.99
CA GLN A 71 -8.16 6.48 18.14
C GLN A 71 -8.57 5.06 18.52
N PRO A 72 -8.85 4.77 19.80
CA PRO A 72 -9.43 3.49 20.20
C PRO A 72 -10.84 3.32 19.63
N LEU A 73 -11.31 2.09 19.52
CA LEU A 73 -12.71 1.80 19.15
C LEU A 73 -13.67 2.42 20.18
N PRO A 74 -14.84 2.91 19.73
CA PRO A 74 -15.91 3.31 20.62
C PRO A 74 -16.31 2.18 21.55
N GLN A 75 -16.66 2.50 22.79
CA GLN A 75 -17.16 1.53 23.77
C GLN A 75 -18.64 1.77 24.06
N ASN A 76 -19.38 0.69 24.30
CA ASN A 76 -20.76 0.76 24.77
C ASN A 76 -20.83 1.10 26.28
N ALA A 77 -22.04 1.21 26.83
CA ALA A 77 -22.26 1.53 28.25
C ALA A 77 -21.65 0.49 29.22
N GLN A 78 -21.34 -0.71 28.78
CA GLN A 78 -20.70 -1.78 29.54
C GLN A 78 -19.16 -1.78 29.36
N GLY A 79 -18.61 -0.82 28.62
CA GLY A 79 -17.19 -0.72 28.30
C GLY A 79 -16.70 -1.80 27.35
N MET A 80 -17.57 -2.35 26.52
CA MET A 80 -17.20 -3.33 25.47
C MET A 80 -17.01 -2.61 24.14
N PRO A 81 -16.05 -3.05 23.30
CA PRO A 81 -15.80 -2.44 22.00
C PRO A 81 -17.02 -2.56 21.08
N VAL A 82 -17.28 -1.53 20.30
CA VAL A 82 -18.33 -1.51 19.28
C VAL A 82 -17.71 -1.67 17.91
N TYR A 83 -17.87 -2.85 17.32
CA TYR A 83 -17.44 -3.13 15.94
C TYR A 83 -18.54 -2.70 14.98
N SER A 84 -18.38 -1.54 14.33
CA SER A 84 -19.41 -0.94 13.46
C SER A 84 -19.40 -1.47 12.03
N GLY A 85 -18.46 -2.36 11.67
CA GLY A 85 -18.18 -2.75 10.28
C GLY A 85 -17.44 -1.69 9.47
N GLY A 86 -17.62 -0.41 9.76
CA GLY A 86 -16.85 0.73 9.27
C GLY A 86 -16.48 0.71 7.78
N TYR A 87 -15.27 1.18 7.48
CA TYR A 87 -14.73 1.26 6.11
C TYR A 87 -14.20 -0.12 5.67
N ALA A 88 -15.04 -0.91 5.01
CA ALA A 88 -14.74 -2.26 4.54
C ALA A 88 -15.51 -2.60 3.27
N LEU A 89 -14.97 -3.49 2.43
CA LEU A 89 -15.57 -3.88 1.14
C LEU A 89 -16.84 -4.72 1.33
N MET A 90 -16.78 -5.78 2.16
CA MET A 90 -17.87 -6.74 2.25
C MET A 90 -19.24 -6.17 2.67
N PRO A 91 -19.35 -5.23 3.62
CA PRO A 91 -20.63 -4.58 3.91
C PRO A 91 -21.20 -3.81 2.71
N MET A 92 -20.33 -3.25 1.86
CA MET A 92 -20.76 -2.46 0.70
C MET A 92 -21.18 -3.33 -0.50
N LEU A 93 -20.60 -4.53 -0.65
CA LEU A 93 -21.01 -5.51 -1.67
C LEU A 93 -22.38 -6.17 -1.36
N GLN A 94 -22.99 -5.90 -0.21
CA GLN A 94 -24.35 -6.37 0.06
C GLN A 94 -25.42 -5.76 -0.88
N HIS A 95 -25.08 -4.65 -1.52
CA HIS A 95 -25.91 -4.00 -2.54
C HIS A 95 -25.10 -3.85 -3.82
N PRO A 96 -24.93 -4.96 -4.60
CA PRO A 96 -24.15 -4.91 -5.83
C PRO A 96 -24.76 -3.93 -6.82
N ARG A 97 -23.89 -3.18 -7.53
CA ARG A 97 -24.31 -2.21 -8.55
C ARG A 97 -24.75 -2.90 -9.84
N GLY A 98 -24.26 -4.12 -10.07
CA GLY A 98 -24.50 -4.90 -11.26
C GLY A 98 -23.99 -6.33 -11.10
N GLU A 99 -23.84 -7.05 -12.22
CA GLU A 99 -23.42 -8.44 -12.26
C GLU A 99 -21.88 -8.63 -12.25
N ILE A 100 -21.13 -7.52 -12.18
CA ILE A 100 -19.66 -7.52 -12.19
C ILE A 100 -19.15 -7.26 -10.77
N VAL A 101 -18.22 -8.09 -10.30
CA VAL A 101 -17.33 -7.77 -9.18
C VAL A 101 -16.00 -7.32 -9.79
N PHE A 102 -15.65 -6.05 -9.60
CA PHE A 102 -14.46 -5.47 -10.18
C PHE A 102 -13.52 -4.91 -9.11
N ILE A 103 -12.32 -5.46 -9.06
CA ILE A 103 -11.26 -5.07 -8.13
C ILE A 103 -10.03 -4.64 -8.92
N MET A 104 -9.45 -3.49 -8.57
CA MET A 104 -8.18 -3.03 -9.11
C MET A 104 -7.09 -3.11 -8.04
N ALA A 105 -5.86 -3.39 -8.47
CA ALA A 105 -4.67 -3.37 -7.63
C ALA A 105 -3.59 -2.50 -8.29
N PHE A 106 -3.12 -1.47 -7.58
CA PHE A 106 -2.09 -0.53 -8.06
C PHE A 106 -0.75 -0.79 -7.39
N SER A 107 0.23 -1.13 -8.20
CA SER A 107 1.58 -1.44 -7.71
C SER A 107 2.34 -0.23 -7.20
N GLY A 108 3.37 -0.50 -6.39
CA GLY A 108 4.42 0.47 -6.09
C GLY A 108 5.24 0.90 -7.32
N GLY A 109 6.09 1.89 -7.15
CA GLY A 109 6.97 2.41 -8.21
C GLY A 109 7.02 3.93 -8.29
N GLY A 110 6.68 4.63 -7.21
CA GLY A 110 6.73 6.08 -7.11
C GLY A 110 5.82 6.78 -8.11
N LYS A 111 6.21 7.95 -8.58
CA LYS A 111 5.41 8.76 -9.51
C LYS A 111 5.20 8.08 -10.87
N ARG A 112 6.11 7.20 -11.30
CA ARG A 112 5.94 6.40 -12.53
C ARG A 112 4.68 5.52 -12.44
N SER A 113 4.51 4.77 -11.34
CA SER A 113 3.32 3.95 -11.12
C SER A 113 2.06 4.80 -10.95
N ALA A 114 2.18 5.94 -10.25
CA ALA A 114 1.05 6.87 -10.08
C ALA A 114 0.52 7.40 -11.42
N ALA A 115 1.40 7.84 -12.31
CA ALA A 115 1.02 8.33 -13.64
C ALA A 115 0.41 7.23 -14.51
N PHE A 116 1.02 6.04 -14.50
CA PHE A 116 0.53 4.90 -15.26
C PHE A 116 -0.86 4.44 -14.78
N ALA A 117 -1.06 4.31 -13.47
CA ALA A 117 -2.35 3.94 -12.88
C ALA A 117 -3.44 4.99 -13.15
N HIS A 118 -3.09 6.28 -13.09
CA HIS A 118 -4.01 7.36 -13.48
C HIS A 118 -4.45 7.22 -14.95
N GLY A 119 -3.54 6.87 -15.84
CA GLY A 119 -3.85 6.58 -17.24
C GLY A 119 -4.81 5.41 -17.40
N VAL A 120 -4.62 4.33 -16.64
CA VAL A 120 -5.52 3.17 -16.66
C VAL A 120 -6.94 3.57 -16.19
N LEU A 121 -7.07 4.36 -15.12
CA LEU A 121 -8.38 4.88 -14.67
C LEU A 121 -9.07 5.71 -15.78
N ARG A 122 -8.32 6.56 -16.48
CA ARG A 122 -8.84 7.33 -17.63
C ARG A 122 -9.33 6.43 -18.76
N GLY A 123 -8.57 5.38 -19.06
CA GLY A 123 -8.93 4.43 -20.10
C GLY A 123 -10.18 3.63 -19.78
N LEU A 124 -10.33 3.18 -18.53
CA LEU A 124 -11.52 2.46 -18.05
C LEU A 124 -12.81 3.28 -18.16
N ARG A 125 -12.71 4.60 -17.93
CA ARG A 125 -13.84 5.52 -18.09
C ARG A 125 -14.41 5.52 -19.50
N GLN A 126 -13.63 5.15 -20.51
CA GLN A 126 -14.03 5.16 -21.91
C GLN A 126 -14.47 3.78 -22.43
N ILE A 127 -14.39 2.74 -21.61
CA ILE A 127 -14.85 1.39 -21.98
C ILE A 127 -16.32 1.25 -21.60
N PRO A 128 -17.23 1.11 -22.58
CA PRO A 128 -18.66 0.94 -22.29
C PRO A 128 -18.96 -0.47 -21.78
N VAL A 129 -19.81 -0.55 -20.79
CA VAL A 129 -20.47 -1.77 -20.31
C VAL A 129 -21.95 -1.60 -20.53
N VAL A 130 -22.57 -2.55 -21.23
CA VAL A 130 -24.01 -2.59 -21.45
C VAL A 130 -24.59 -3.70 -20.57
N GLU A 131 -25.55 -3.34 -19.75
CA GLU A 131 -26.25 -4.24 -18.83
C GLU A 131 -27.71 -3.78 -18.72
N ASP A 132 -28.65 -4.67 -18.92
CA ASP A 132 -30.10 -4.37 -18.91
C ASP A 132 -30.50 -3.18 -19.81
N GLY A 133 -29.85 -3.04 -20.97
CA GLY A 133 -30.10 -1.95 -21.91
C GLY A 133 -29.60 -0.57 -21.45
N ARG A 134 -28.81 -0.51 -20.38
CA ARG A 134 -28.14 0.70 -19.89
C ARG A 134 -26.67 0.65 -20.20
N THR A 135 -26.13 1.75 -20.71
CA THR A 135 -24.69 1.89 -20.94
C THR A 135 -24.06 2.69 -19.82
N ARG A 136 -23.06 2.12 -19.16
CA ARG A 136 -22.20 2.77 -18.15
C ARG A 136 -20.75 2.63 -18.58
N SER A 137 -19.83 3.31 -17.90
CA SER A 137 -18.41 3.03 -18.08
C SER A 137 -17.97 1.82 -17.24
N LEU A 138 -16.95 1.10 -17.68
CA LEU A 138 -16.38 0.02 -16.86
C LEU A 138 -15.82 0.55 -15.52
N LEU A 139 -15.40 1.80 -15.48
CA LEU A 139 -14.95 2.44 -14.25
C LEU A 139 -16.09 2.60 -13.22
N ASP A 140 -17.34 2.74 -13.66
CA ASP A 140 -18.52 2.85 -12.77
C ASP A 140 -18.82 1.51 -12.07
N GLU A 141 -18.35 0.38 -12.62
CA GLU A 141 -18.50 -0.94 -12.03
C GLU A 141 -17.42 -1.26 -10.96
N LEU A 142 -16.49 -0.35 -10.72
CA LEU A 142 -15.37 -0.58 -9.82
C LEU A 142 -15.83 -0.64 -8.35
N ASP A 143 -15.60 -1.79 -7.69
CA ASP A 143 -15.97 -2.02 -6.29
C ASP A 143 -14.84 -1.69 -5.32
N SER A 144 -13.59 -1.99 -5.71
CA SER A 144 -12.45 -1.76 -4.82
C SER A 144 -11.16 -1.43 -5.57
N ILE A 145 -10.34 -0.60 -4.94
CA ILE A 145 -8.94 -0.38 -5.32
C ILE A 145 -8.07 -0.75 -4.12
N THR A 146 -7.14 -1.68 -4.31
CA THR A 146 -6.03 -1.91 -3.39
C THR A 146 -4.79 -1.23 -3.95
N ALA A 147 -3.97 -0.60 -3.12
CA ALA A 147 -2.83 0.17 -3.63
C ALA A 147 -1.67 0.24 -2.65
N VAL A 148 -0.46 0.25 -3.19
CA VAL A 148 0.79 0.39 -2.42
C VAL A 148 1.66 1.49 -3.01
N SER A 149 2.43 2.15 -2.12
CA SER A 149 3.46 3.12 -2.50
C SER A 149 2.96 4.15 -3.53
N GLY A 150 3.64 4.34 -4.65
CA GLY A 150 3.22 5.26 -5.70
C GLY A 150 1.80 5.07 -6.22
N GLY A 151 1.28 3.84 -6.23
CA GLY A 151 -0.10 3.54 -6.61
C GLY A 151 -1.16 4.07 -5.64
N SER A 152 -0.77 4.32 -4.38
CA SER A 152 -1.68 4.82 -3.34
C SER A 152 -2.19 6.24 -3.62
N PHE A 153 -1.41 7.08 -4.30
CA PHE A 153 -1.78 8.45 -4.63
C PHE A 153 -2.99 8.54 -5.55
N PRO A 154 -2.96 7.96 -6.79
CA PRO A 154 -4.12 8.02 -7.68
C PRO A 154 -5.33 7.24 -7.12
N ALA A 155 -5.10 6.14 -6.38
CA ALA A 155 -6.16 5.37 -5.74
C ALA A 155 -6.93 6.21 -4.74
N MET A 156 -6.23 6.84 -3.79
CA MET A 156 -6.83 7.65 -2.74
C MET A 156 -7.47 8.91 -3.31
N HIS A 157 -6.80 9.57 -4.26
CA HIS A 157 -7.32 10.77 -4.90
C HIS A 157 -8.61 10.47 -5.69
N TYR A 158 -8.65 9.39 -6.47
CA TYR A 158 -9.88 8.95 -7.14
C TYR A 158 -10.95 8.53 -6.14
N GLY A 159 -10.57 7.86 -5.06
CA GLY A 159 -11.48 7.50 -3.98
C GLY A 159 -12.22 8.68 -3.38
N LEU A 160 -11.56 9.81 -3.19
CA LEU A 160 -12.13 11.03 -2.60
C LEU A 160 -12.89 11.90 -3.62
N TYR A 161 -12.33 12.06 -4.83
CA TYR A 161 -12.77 13.12 -5.74
C TYR A 161 -13.44 12.62 -7.02
N ARG A 162 -13.46 11.29 -7.24
CA ARG A 162 -14.12 10.66 -8.39
C ARG A 162 -13.69 11.32 -9.72
N ASP A 163 -14.64 11.74 -10.54
CA ASP A 163 -14.38 12.36 -11.85
C ASP A 163 -13.49 13.61 -11.78
N LYS A 164 -13.61 14.39 -10.71
CA LYS A 164 -12.76 15.57 -10.51
C LYS A 164 -11.28 15.20 -10.44
N SER A 165 -10.95 13.97 -10.00
CA SER A 165 -9.57 13.46 -9.95
C SER A 165 -8.88 13.50 -11.32
N PHE A 166 -9.61 13.33 -12.42
CA PHE A 166 -9.02 13.38 -13.76
C PHE A 166 -8.52 14.77 -14.16
N GLU A 167 -9.09 15.81 -13.56
CA GLU A 167 -8.74 17.20 -13.83
C GLU A 167 -7.65 17.71 -12.90
N THR A 168 -7.74 17.39 -11.60
CA THR A 168 -6.91 18.02 -10.56
C THR A 168 -5.66 17.22 -10.20
N PHE A 169 -5.70 15.89 -10.18
CA PHE A 169 -4.56 15.06 -9.78
C PHE A 169 -3.25 15.33 -10.56
N PRO A 170 -3.28 15.59 -11.88
CA PRO A 170 -2.06 15.93 -12.60
C PRO A 170 -1.35 17.18 -12.06
N SER A 171 -2.09 18.25 -11.73
CA SER A 171 -1.54 19.50 -11.22
C SER A 171 -1.25 19.47 -9.72
N GLU A 172 -1.99 18.66 -8.95
CA GLU A 172 -1.82 18.56 -7.50
C GLU A 172 -0.69 17.59 -7.11
N PHE A 173 -0.35 16.62 -7.98
CA PHE A 173 0.69 15.64 -7.67
C PHE A 173 1.61 15.28 -8.83
N LEU A 174 1.07 14.88 -10.00
CA LEU A 174 1.90 14.26 -11.04
C LEU A 174 2.97 15.21 -11.59
N LYS A 175 2.65 16.50 -11.73
CA LYS A 175 3.54 17.54 -12.25
C LYS A 175 4.14 18.44 -11.15
N VAL A 176 3.98 18.06 -9.86
CA VAL A 176 4.59 18.79 -8.74
C VAL A 176 5.99 18.22 -8.45
N ASP A 177 6.96 19.08 -8.19
CA ASP A 177 8.27 18.64 -7.70
C ASP A 177 8.21 18.28 -6.21
N VAL A 178 7.86 17.02 -5.92
CA VAL A 178 7.80 16.50 -4.56
C VAL A 178 9.18 16.36 -3.92
N ASN A 179 10.25 16.17 -4.73
CA ASN A 179 11.62 16.09 -4.21
C ASN A 179 12.03 17.39 -3.51
N ALA A 180 11.55 18.56 -3.97
CA ALA A 180 11.79 19.83 -3.29
C ALA A 180 11.27 19.82 -1.84
N TYR A 181 10.11 19.21 -1.59
CA TYR A 181 9.57 19.06 -0.23
C TYR A 181 10.36 18.06 0.60
N VAL A 182 10.78 16.93 0.00
CA VAL A 182 11.65 15.95 0.67
C VAL A 182 12.94 16.62 1.11
N TRP A 183 13.66 17.27 0.20
CA TRP A 183 14.89 17.99 0.55
C TRP A 183 14.64 19.11 1.54
N GLY A 184 13.51 19.83 1.43
CA GLY A 184 13.10 20.82 2.42
C GLY A 184 12.97 20.25 3.83
N THR A 185 12.52 19.01 3.99
CA THR A 185 12.42 18.34 5.29
C THR A 185 13.80 18.16 5.94
N TYR A 186 14.82 17.84 5.14
CA TYR A 186 16.18 17.59 5.64
C TYR A 186 17.06 18.84 5.71
N LEU A 187 16.91 19.79 4.78
CA LEU A 187 17.84 20.89 4.64
C LEU A 187 17.38 22.17 5.36
N LEU A 188 16.08 22.36 5.59
CA LEU A 188 15.55 23.59 6.18
C LEU A 188 15.36 23.45 7.70
N PRO A 189 16.09 24.25 8.52
CA PRO A 189 16.11 24.08 9.98
C PRO A 189 14.72 24.17 10.66
N TRP A 190 13.81 24.96 10.11
CA TRP A 190 12.45 25.08 10.64
C TRP A 190 11.57 23.84 10.40
N ASN A 191 12.06 22.86 9.63
CA ASN A 191 11.42 21.57 9.43
C ASN A 191 12.07 20.45 10.27
N TRP A 192 13.02 20.77 11.16
CA TRP A 192 13.77 19.76 11.93
C TRP A 192 13.08 19.33 13.23
N GLU A 193 11.77 19.53 13.33
CA GLU A 193 10.99 19.06 14.48
C GLU A 193 11.19 17.54 14.72
N TRP A 194 11.30 16.75 13.65
CA TRP A 194 11.57 15.31 13.71
C TRP A 194 12.90 14.93 14.39
N LEU A 195 13.87 15.86 14.52
CA LEU A 195 15.13 15.62 15.25
C LEU A 195 14.96 15.71 16.76
N VAL A 196 13.98 16.49 17.22
CA VAL A 196 13.82 16.82 18.64
C VAL A 196 12.54 16.20 19.25
N ASN A 197 11.60 15.80 18.42
CA ASN A 197 10.36 15.16 18.84
C ASN A 197 10.41 13.64 18.53
N PRO A 198 10.50 12.77 19.57
CA PRO A 198 10.59 11.33 19.38
C PRO A 198 9.30 10.69 18.81
N PHE A 199 8.20 11.43 18.78
CA PHE A 199 6.89 10.98 18.30
C PHE A 199 6.53 11.49 16.90
N TYR A 200 7.43 12.26 16.27
CA TYR A 200 7.21 12.88 14.97
C TYR A 200 8.40 12.59 14.05
N GLY A 201 8.15 11.85 12.99
CA GLY A 201 9.19 11.44 12.06
C GLY A 201 9.18 12.19 10.72
N THR A 202 10.15 11.89 9.88
CA THR A 202 10.23 12.47 8.52
C THR A 202 9.03 12.10 7.66
N ASN A 203 8.43 10.93 7.88
CA ASN A 203 7.25 10.49 7.15
C ASN A 203 5.96 11.15 7.64
N ASP A 204 5.86 11.52 8.93
CA ASP A 204 4.77 12.36 9.43
C ASP A 204 4.79 13.73 8.75
N ARG A 205 6.00 14.29 8.55
CA ARG A 205 6.16 15.55 7.79
C ARG A 205 5.71 15.40 6.34
N MET A 206 6.00 14.27 5.70
CA MET A 206 5.53 14.02 4.34
C MET A 206 4.02 13.83 4.28
N ALA A 207 3.41 13.23 5.29
CA ALA A 207 1.95 13.15 5.38
C ALA A 207 1.30 14.56 5.36
N GLU A 208 1.86 15.53 6.10
CA GLU A 208 1.39 16.92 6.07
C GLU A 208 1.59 17.57 4.69
N VAL A 209 2.67 17.25 3.98
CA VAL A 209 2.89 17.73 2.61
C VAL A 209 1.83 17.17 1.66
N TYR A 210 1.57 15.87 1.70
CA TYR A 210 0.56 15.22 0.88
C TYR A 210 -0.85 15.73 1.19
N ASP A 211 -1.12 15.97 2.48
CA ASP A 211 -2.40 16.54 2.90
C ASP A 211 -2.65 17.93 2.29
N ARG A 212 -1.66 18.81 2.39
CA ARG A 212 -1.75 20.17 1.82
C ARG A 212 -1.87 20.19 0.30
N LEU A 213 -1.19 19.25 -0.40
CA LEU A 213 -1.19 19.20 -1.85
C LEU A 213 -2.47 18.59 -2.41
N MET A 214 -3.03 17.54 -1.77
CA MET A 214 -4.01 16.68 -2.39
C MET A 214 -5.23 16.35 -1.53
N PHE A 215 -5.09 16.22 -0.19
CA PHE A 215 -6.14 15.59 0.61
C PHE A 215 -6.90 16.55 1.52
N HIS A 216 -6.33 17.73 1.83
CA HIS A 216 -7.02 18.86 2.49
C HIS A 216 -7.74 18.47 3.79
N GLY A 217 -7.11 17.64 4.63
CA GLY A 217 -7.66 17.19 5.91
C GLY A 217 -8.65 16.03 5.81
N ALA A 218 -8.77 15.41 4.65
CA ALA A 218 -9.69 14.29 4.45
C ALA A 218 -9.36 13.08 5.33
N THR A 219 -10.40 12.41 5.79
CA THR A 219 -10.37 11.22 6.64
C THR A 219 -11.06 10.03 5.98
N TYR A 220 -10.99 8.85 6.60
CA TYR A 220 -11.72 7.67 6.14
C TYR A 220 -13.24 7.83 6.24
N THR A 221 -13.74 8.74 7.10
CA THR A 221 -15.17 9.12 7.09
C THR A 221 -15.58 9.78 5.78
N ASP A 222 -14.70 10.60 5.18
CA ASP A 222 -14.98 11.24 3.90
C ASP A 222 -15.00 10.22 2.76
N LEU A 223 -14.09 9.24 2.77
CA LEU A 223 -14.14 8.11 1.84
C LEU A 223 -15.42 7.28 2.00
N LEU A 224 -15.83 7.00 3.25
CA LEU A 224 -17.05 6.23 3.51
C LEU A 224 -18.29 6.92 2.92
N ARG A 225 -18.35 8.25 2.98
CA ARG A 225 -19.45 9.04 2.36
C ARG A 225 -19.47 8.97 0.85
N GLN A 226 -18.31 8.74 0.19
CA GLN A 226 -18.24 8.59 -1.26
C GLN A 226 -18.80 7.22 -1.73
N GLY A 227 -18.86 6.23 -0.86
CA GLY A 227 -19.26 4.87 -1.22
C GLY A 227 -18.22 4.12 -2.05
N LEU A 228 -18.68 3.21 -2.93
CA LEU A 228 -17.77 2.45 -3.81
C LEU A 228 -17.11 3.35 -4.88
N PRO A 229 -15.86 3.06 -5.27
CA PRO A 229 -15.03 1.96 -4.78
C PRO A 229 -14.48 2.21 -3.39
N ILE A 230 -14.29 1.12 -2.63
CA ILE A 230 -13.48 1.12 -1.42
C ILE A 230 -12.01 1.17 -1.81
N VAL A 231 -11.24 2.07 -1.21
CA VAL A 231 -9.80 2.18 -1.42
C VAL A 231 -9.06 1.64 -0.21
N SER A 232 -8.38 0.51 -0.37
CA SER A 232 -7.45 -0.05 0.62
C SER A 232 -6.03 0.39 0.29
N ILE A 233 -5.42 1.13 1.18
CA ILE A 233 -3.99 1.42 1.11
C ILE A 233 -3.26 0.39 1.97
N ASP A 234 -2.24 -0.25 1.40
CA ASP A 234 -1.49 -1.28 2.08
C ASP A 234 -0.06 -0.81 2.39
N SER A 235 0.36 -1.03 3.62
CA SER A 235 1.71 -0.78 4.13
C SER A 235 2.32 -2.08 4.62
N THR A 236 3.60 -2.07 5.00
CA THR A 236 4.25 -3.21 5.65
C THR A 236 4.43 -2.93 7.13
N ASP A 237 3.86 -3.79 7.99
CA ASP A 237 4.26 -3.86 9.38
C ASP A 237 5.62 -4.55 9.48
N ILE A 238 6.66 -3.75 9.76
CA ILE A 238 8.04 -4.24 9.77
C ILE A 238 8.37 -5.11 10.98
N ALA A 239 7.59 -5.03 12.04
CA ALA A 239 7.78 -5.86 13.24
C ALA A 239 7.28 -7.30 13.01
N ASN A 240 6.16 -7.44 12.30
CA ASN A 240 5.54 -8.73 11.99
C ASN A 240 5.90 -9.26 10.59
N GLY A 241 6.46 -8.42 9.70
CA GLY A 241 6.85 -8.80 8.33
C GLY A 241 5.66 -9.14 7.43
N ILE A 242 4.50 -8.49 7.64
CA ILE A 242 3.25 -8.76 6.92
C ILE A 242 2.62 -7.47 6.38
N PRO A 243 1.78 -7.56 5.33
CA PRO A 243 0.98 -6.44 4.87
C PRO A 243 0.01 -5.97 5.97
N PHE A 244 -0.15 -4.65 6.08
CA PHE A 244 -1.12 -3.98 6.95
C PHE A 244 -2.00 -3.08 6.08
N SER A 245 -3.28 -3.43 5.98
CA SER A 245 -4.25 -2.72 5.14
C SER A 245 -5.00 -1.66 5.95
N PHE A 246 -5.13 -0.45 5.42
CA PHE A 246 -5.94 0.61 6.02
C PHE A 246 -7.43 0.39 5.71
N THR A 247 -8.00 -0.61 6.39
CA THR A 247 -9.42 -0.96 6.39
C THR A 247 -9.88 -1.18 7.83
N GLN A 248 -11.16 -1.00 8.12
CA GLN A 248 -11.66 -1.19 9.48
C GLN A 248 -11.42 -2.61 10.03
N PRO A 249 -11.59 -3.71 9.25
CA PRO A 249 -11.26 -5.05 9.74
C PRO A 249 -9.83 -5.22 10.24
N THR A 250 -8.86 -4.56 9.61
CA THR A 250 -7.46 -4.59 10.07
C THR A 250 -7.27 -3.73 11.33
N PHE A 251 -7.92 -2.57 11.39
CA PHE A 251 -7.90 -1.69 12.56
C PHE A 251 -8.62 -2.32 13.77
N ASP A 252 -9.64 -3.13 13.55
CA ASP A 252 -10.31 -3.89 14.60
C ASP A 252 -9.34 -4.84 15.34
N LEU A 253 -8.33 -5.40 14.64
CA LEU A 253 -7.31 -6.27 15.26
C LEU A 253 -6.43 -5.55 16.28
N ILE A 254 -6.26 -4.25 16.14
CA ILE A 254 -5.53 -3.38 17.08
C ILE A 254 -6.48 -2.53 17.92
N CYS A 255 -7.75 -2.88 17.96
CA CYS A 255 -8.80 -2.21 18.72
C CYS A 255 -8.90 -0.70 18.43
N SER A 256 -8.78 -0.32 17.16
CA SER A 256 -8.70 1.08 16.73
C SER A 256 -9.80 1.45 15.73
N ASP A 257 -10.26 2.70 15.81
CA ASP A 257 -11.20 3.32 14.87
C ASP A 257 -10.44 3.96 13.71
N LEU A 258 -10.73 3.51 12.48
CA LEU A 258 -10.15 4.08 11.27
C LEU A 258 -10.87 5.35 10.82
N SER A 259 -12.11 5.58 11.24
CA SER A 259 -13.00 6.60 10.66
C SER A 259 -12.39 8.00 10.65
N THR A 260 -11.72 8.40 11.73
CA THR A 260 -11.09 9.72 11.89
C THR A 260 -9.63 9.77 11.43
N PHE A 261 -9.07 8.65 10.95
CA PHE A 261 -7.67 8.58 10.55
C PHE A 261 -7.44 9.38 9.26
N PRO A 262 -6.41 10.26 9.21
CA PRO A 262 -6.11 11.06 8.02
C PRO A 262 -5.65 10.18 6.85
N VAL A 263 -6.28 10.33 5.69
CA VAL A 263 -5.92 9.56 4.49
C VAL A 263 -4.49 9.85 4.02
N ALA A 264 -4.03 11.10 4.17
CA ALA A 264 -2.66 11.49 3.86
C ALA A 264 -1.62 10.66 4.64
N ARG A 265 -1.94 10.32 5.88
CA ARG A 265 -1.04 9.54 6.75
C ARG A 265 -0.99 8.07 6.35
N ALA A 266 -2.10 7.50 5.87
CA ALA A 266 -2.12 6.16 5.28
C ALA A 266 -1.29 6.09 3.99
N VAL A 267 -1.44 7.10 3.11
CA VAL A 267 -0.63 7.21 1.89
C VAL A 267 0.85 7.38 2.22
N ALA A 268 1.20 8.21 3.21
CA ALA A 268 2.59 8.38 3.66
C ALA A 268 3.16 7.08 4.23
N ALA A 269 2.41 6.33 5.04
CA ALA A 269 2.83 5.03 5.55
C ALA A 269 3.18 4.06 4.41
N SER A 270 2.32 4.01 3.39
CA SER A 270 2.51 3.16 2.21
C SER A 270 3.67 3.60 1.32
N ASN A 271 4.07 4.88 1.38
CA ASN A 271 5.20 5.45 0.64
C ASN A 271 6.47 5.61 1.48
N GLY A 272 6.50 5.07 2.67
CA GLY A 272 7.62 5.16 3.59
C GLY A 272 8.81 4.33 3.14
N PHE A 273 9.53 4.75 2.07
CA PHE A 273 10.69 4.03 1.60
C PHE A 273 11.78 3.98 2.68
N PRO A 274 12.28 2.78 3.05
CA PRO A 274 13.29 2.62 4.08
C PRO A 274 14.54 3.47 3.82
N VAL A 275 15.24 3.89 4.89
CA VAL A 275 16.40 4.77 4.88
C VAL A 275 16.05 6.24 4.63
N LEU A 276 15.07 6.55 3.75
CA LEU A 276 14.67 7.93 3.46
C LEU A 276 13.61 8.42 4.45
N PHE A 277 12.69 7.56 4.86
CA PHE A 277 11.58 7.94 5.74
C PHE A 277 11.54 7.08 7.01
N SER A 278 11.10 7.70 8.11
CA SER A 278 10.80 7.01 9.35
C SER A 278 9.49 6.21 9.22
N PRO A 279 9.27 5.14 9.99
CA PRO A 279 7.98 4.47 10.04
C PRO A 279 6.86 5.39 10.54
N ILE A 280 5.65 5.25 10.01
CA ILE A 280 4.44 5.72 10.66
C ILE A 280 4.07 4.71 11.74
N THR A 281 3.91 5.20 12.96
CA THR A 281 3.61 4.34 14.11
C THR A 281 2.15 4.47 14.53
N LEU A 282 1.48 3.33 14.71
CA LEU A 282 0.14 3.22 15.30
C LEU A 282 0.23 2.64 16.70
N THR A 283 -0.67 3.07 17.58
CA THR A 283 -0.83 2.49 18.92
C THR A 283 -1.83 1.34 18.86
N SER A 284 -1.51 0.20 19.47
CA SER A 284 -2.47 -0.87 19.70
C SER A 284 -3.29 -0.55 20.96
N HIS A 285 -4.61 -0.50 20.78
CA HIS A 285 -5.58 -0.30 21.85
C HIS A 285 -6.21 -1.62 22.32
N THR A 286 -5.57 -2.76 22.05
CA THR A 286 -6.08 -4.09 22.40
C THR A 286 -6.40 -4.29 23.89
N PRO A 287 -5.71 -3.65 24.86
CA PRO A 287 -6.16 -3.69 26.27
C PRO A 287 -7.58 -3.18 26.46
N ASP A 288 -8.02 -2.19 25.65
CA ASP A 288 -9.35 -1.59 25.76
C ASP A 288 -10.45 -2.52 25.22
N CYS A 289 -10.09 -3.48 24.35
CA CYS A 289 -11.01 -4.50 23.82
C CYS A 289 -11.23 -5.71 24.73
N ARG A 290 -10.53 -5.78 25.86
CA ARG A 290 -10.74 -6.80 26.92
C ARG A 290 -10.77 -8.24 26.41
N GLY A 291 -9.93 -8.56 25.40
CA GLY A 291 -9.84 -9.90 24.82
C GLY A 291 -11.02 -10.31 23.91
N VAL A 292 -11.90 -9.37 23.57
CA VAL A 292 -12.99 -9.64 22.60
C VAL A 292 -12.41 -9.71 21.20
N ARG A 293 -12.54 -10.88 20.57
CA ARG A 293 -12.12 -11.06 19.18
C ARG A 293 -13.08 -10.36 18.22
N PRO A 294 -12.56 -9.54 17.25
CA PRO A 294 -13.41 -8.89 16.27
C PRO A 294 -14.19 -9.90 15.42
N PRO A 295 -15.45 -9.60 15.06
CA PRO A 295 -16.24 -10.48 14.17
C PRO A 295 -15.62 -10.68 12.79
N THR A 296 -14.79 -9.71 12.36
CA THR A 296 -14.09 -9.72 11.06
C THR A 296 -12.75 -10.44 11.10
N ALA A 297 -12.26 -10.81 12.30
CA ALA A 297 -11.01 -11.55 12.44
C ALA A 297 -11.16 -12.99 11.95
N PRO A 298 -10.11 -13.59 11.36
CA PRO A 298 -10.10 -15.01 11.05
C PRO A 298 -10.46 -15.85 12.27
N PRO A 299 -11.23 -16.94 12.13
CA PRO A 299 -11.59 -17.84 13.24
C PRO A 299 -10.36 -18.33 14.01
N ALA A 300 -10.44 -18.36 15.35
CA ALA A 300 -9.30 -18.75 16.19
C ALA A 300 -8.90 -20.22 15.96
N GLU A 301 -9.86 -21.08 15.70
CA GLU A 301 -9.65 -22.50 15.42
C GLU A 301 -8.78 -22.75 14.18
N TRP A 302 -8.69 -21.80 13.24
CA TRP A 302 -7.75 -21.92 12.12
C TRP A 302 -6.29 -21.89 12.59
N ALA A 303 -5.96 -21.11 13.63
CA ALA A 303 -4.60 -21.02 14.17
C ALA A 303 -4.13 -22.31 14.84
N GLU A 304 -5.07 -23.12 15.36
CA GLU A 304 -4.82 -24.38 16.07
C GLU A 304 -4.56 -25.55 15.11
N THR A 305 -4.87 -25.37 13.82
CA THR A 305 -4.65 -26.41 12.81
C THR A 305 -3.16 -26.65 12.60
N PRO A 306 -2.68 -27.92 12.60
CA PRO A 306 -1.24 -28.22 12.47
C PRO A 306 -0.68 -28.02 11.06
N ASP A 307 -1.48 -27.62 10.08
CA ASP A 307 -1.07 -27.39 8.71
C ASP A 307 -0.34 -26.05 8.55
N GLU A 308 0.98 -26.06 8.65
CA GLU A 308 1.81 -24.86 8.53
C GLU A 308 1.84 -24.26 7.11
N LEU A 309 1.43 -25.02 6.10
CA LEU A 309 1.36 -24.54 4.71
C LEU A 309 0.01 -23.91 4.38
N SER A 310 -0.97 -24.01 5.26
CA SER A 310 -2.29 -23.40 5.08
C SER A 310 -2.24 -21.89 5.25
N ARG A 311 -2.72 -21.18 4.24
CA ARG A 311 -2.86 -19.72 4.32
C ARG A 311 -3.88 -19.28 5.37
N ARG A 312 -4.94 -20.06 5.59
CA ARG A 312 -5.92 -19.78 6.65
C ARG A 312 -5.26 -19.79 8.03
N VAL A 313 -4.39 -20.76 8.27
CA VAL A 313 -3.57 -20.83 9.50
C VAL A 313 -2.66 -19.59 9.62
N ALA A 314 -1.97 -19.23 8.55
CA ALA A 314 -1.10 -18.06 8.54
C ALA A 314 -1.87 -16.75 8.81
N LEU A 315 -3.06 -16.58 8.24
CA LEU A 315 -3.93 -15.42 8.48
C LEU A 315 -4.40 -15.35 9.93
N ALA A 316 -4.86 -16.47 10.49
CA ALA A 316 -5.33 -16.54 11.88
C ALA A 316 -4.18 -16.24 12.87
N ARG A 317 -3.00 -16.85 12.67
CA ARG A 317 -1.81 -16.58 13.49
C ARG A 317 -1.33 -15.12 13.37
N SER A 318 -1.50 -14.50 12.20
CA SER A 318 -1.19 -13.09 12.03
C SER A 318 -2.16 -12.19 12.79
N ALA A 319 -3.46 -12.50 12.77
CA ALA A 319 -4.46 -11.80 13.56
C ALA A 319 -4.20 -11.95 15.08
N ASP A 320 -3.85 -13.15 15.54
CA ASP A 320 -3.55 -13.42 16.95
C ASP A 320 -2.36 -12.60 17.46
N ARG A 321 -1.38 -12.31 16.59
CA ARG A 321 -0.25 -11.44 16.98
C ARG A 321 -0.71 -10.02 17.32
N TYR A 322 -1.67 -9.48 16.57
CA TYR A 322 -2.21 -8.15 16.84
C TYR A 322 -3.12 -8.14 18.06
N LEU A 323 -3.89 -9.20 18.26
CA LEU A 323 -4.84 -9.31 19.38
C LEU A 323 -4.16 -9.56 20.74
N ASP A 324 -2.87 -9.93 20.74
CA ASP A 324 -2.08 -10.12 21.97
C ASP A 324 -1.49 -8.78 22.45
N PRO A 325 -2.02 -8.21 23.57
CA PRO A 325 -1.57 -6.91 24.09
C PRO A 325 -0.14 -6.92 24.63
N GLU A 326 0.38 -8.10 25.02
CA GLU A 326 1.77 -8.22 25.50
C GLU A 326 2.77 -8.24 24.34
N ARG A 327 2.31 -8.70 23.17
CA ARG A 327 3.13 -8.81 21.98
C ARG A 327 3.12 -7.55 21.13
N THR A 328 1.95 -6.95 20.88
CA THR A 328 1.80 -5.81 19.98
C THR A 328 1.29 -4.58 20.72
N LYS A 329 2.22 -3.71 21.12
CA LYS A 329 1.93 -2.39 21.69
C LYS A 329 1.91 -1.28 20.65
N TYR A 330 2.72 -1.44 19.62
CA TYR A 330 2.82 -0.50 18.50
C TYR A 330 2.94 -1.26 17.18
N VAL A 331 2.41 -0.67 16.11
CA VAL A 331 2.54 -1.16 14.74
C VAL A 331 3.38 -0.13 13.98
N HIS A 332 4.51 -0.55 13.41
CA HIS A 332 5.44 0.31 12.69
C HIS A 332 5.33 0.06 11.19
N LEU A 333 4.81 1.05 10.46
CA LEU A 333 4.45 0.92 9.05
C LEU A 333 5.47 1.62 8.15
N LEU A 334 5.96 0.88 7.16
CA LEU A 334 6.78 1.36 6.06
C LEU A 334 6.14 0.99 4.71
N ASP A 335 6.88 1.26 3.62
CA ASP A 335 6.44 1.05 2.24
C ASP A 335 5.77 -0.32 2.04
N GLY A 336 4.58 -0.30 1.45
CA GLY A 336 3.81 -1.51 1.20
C GLY A 336 4.47 -2.46 0.20
N GLY A 337 5.30 -1.93 -0.69
CA GLY A 337 6.06 -2.73 -1.67
C GLY A 337 7.07 -3.71 -1.06
N ILE A 338 7.41 -3.56 0.23
CA ILE A 338 8.29 -4.50 0.94
C ILE A 338 7.62 -5.87 1.07
N SER A 339 6.33 -5.91 1.39
CA SER A 339 5.58 -7.16 1.62
C SER A 339 4.68 -7.55 0.45
N ASP A 340 4.18 -6.59 -0.33
CA ASP A 340 3.31 -6.82 -1.49
C ASP A 340 3.35 -5.66 -2.48
N ASN A 341 4.27 -5.66 -3.41
CA ASN A 341 4.41 -4.56 -4.37
C ASN A 341 3.28 -4.45 -5.39
N LEU A 342 2.50 -5.51 -5.61
CA LEU A 342 1.36 -5.51 -6.53
C LEU A 342 0.02 -5.13 -5.88
N ALA A 343 -0.02 -4.98 -4.55
CA ALA A 343 -1.25 -4.75 -3.78
C ALA A 343 -2.33 -5.85 -3.98
N LEU A 344 -1.91 -7.09 -4.27
CA LEU A 344 -2.84 -8.21 -4.54
C LEU A 344 -3.05 -9.11 -3.33
N ARG A 345 -2.18 -9.05 -2.31
CA ARG A 345 -2.29 -9.94 -1.14
C ARG A 345 -3.52 -9.65 -0.30
N GLY A 346 -3.93 -8.38 -0.20
CA GLY A 346 -5.17 -8.00 0.45
C GLY A 346 -6.39 -8.65 -0.23
N VAL A 347 -6.43 -8.59 -1.58
CA VAL A 347 -7.47 -9.24 -2.41
C VAL A 347 -7.46 -10.76 -2.21
N THR A 348 -6.29 -11.37 -2.31
CA THR A 348 -6.12 -12.82 -2.17
C THR A 348 -6.51 -13.31 -0.78
N ASN A 349 -6.03 -12.64 0.27
CA ASN A 349 -6.34 -12.98 1.66
C ASN A 349 -7.83 -12.78 1.97
N GLY A 350 -8.45 -11.73 1.40
CA GLY A 350 -9.89 -11.51 1.47
C GLY A 350 -10.67 -12.65 0.84
N GLY A 351 -10.26 -13.11 -0.35
CA GLY A 351 -10.86 -14.28 -1.02
C GLY A 351 -10.76 -15.56 -0.19
N ILE A 352 -9.58 -15.84 0.40
CA ILE A 352 -9.34 -17.02 1.25
C ILE A 352 -10.19 -16.96 2.54
N ALA A 353 -10.41 -15.77 3.08
CA ALA A 353 -11.19 -15.54 4.27
C ALA A 353 -12.73 -15.61 4.04
N LEU A 354 -13.17 -15.59 2.76
CA LEU A 354 -14.58 -15.72 2.44
C LEU A 354 -15.11 -17.10 2.85
N ASP A 355 -16.21 -17.08 3.58
CA ASP A 355 -16.95 -18.28 3.98
C ASP A 355 -18.17 -18.44 3.07
N ASP A 356 -18.15 -19.49 2.23
CA ASP A 356 -19.20 -19.80 1.25
C ASP A 356 -20.54 -20.26 1.89
N THR A 357 -20.58 -20.43 3.22
CA THR A 357 -21.77 -20.79 3.99
C THR A 357 -22.58 -19.57 4.44
N THR A 358 -22.00 -18.37 4.38
CA THR A 358 -22.64 -17.15 4.87
C THR A 358 -23.72 -16.61 3.93
N ASP A 359 -24.73 -15.95 4.50
CA ASP A 359 -25.77 -15.26 3.72
C ASP A 359 -25.18 -14.12 2.86
N THR A 360 -24.12 -13.49 3.31
CA THR A 360 -23.42 -12.45 2.57
C THR A 360 -22.78 -13.02 1.31
N PHE A 361 -22.06 -14.14 1.42
CA PHE A 361 -21.48 -14.81 0.26
C PHE A 361 -22.57 -15.33 -0.70
N ARG A 362 -23.67 -15.87 -0.16
CA ARG A 362 -24.81 -16.32 -0.98
C ARG A 362 -25.41 -15.18 -1.79
N ARG A 363 -25.64 -14.00 -1.20
CA ARG A 363 -26.12 -12.81 -1.94
C ARG A 363 -25.13 -12.39 -3.01
N LEU A 364 -23.84 -12.31 -2.69
CA LEU A 364 -22.79 -12.02 -3.66
C LEU A 364 -22.83 -13.01 -4.83
N ALA A 365 -22.91 -14.31 -4.55
CA ALA A 365 -22.93 -15.35 -5.57
C ALA A 365 -24.15 -15.25 -6.50
N LEU A 366 -25.34 -14.97 -5.97
CA LEU A 366 -26.55 -14.87 -6.78
C LEU A 366 -26.50 -13.70 -7.77
N ASN A 367 -25.85 -12.61 -7.39
CA ASN A 367 -25.78 -11.39 -8.21
C ASN A 367 -24.54 -11.36 -9.14
N THR A 368 -23.51 -12.19 -8.89
CA THR A 368 -22.25 -12.09 -9.64
C THR A 368 -22.23 -13.05 -10.83
N ARG A 369 -21.97 -12.52 -12.04
CA ARG A 369 -21.68 -13.29 -13.26
C ARG A 369 -20.27 -13.09 -13.76
N ARG A 370 -19.66 -11.95 -13.46
CA ARG A 370 -18.28 -11.65 -13.88
C ARG A 370 -17.44 -11.21 -12.68
N VAL A 371 -16.21 -11.70 -12.63
CA VAL A 371 -15.21 -11.25 -11.63
C VAL A 371 -13.97 -10.77 -12.39
N LEU A 372 -13.68 -9.49 -12.27
CA LEU A 372 -12.48 -8.88 -12.87
C LEU A 372 -11.53 -8.43 -11.78
N VAL A 373 -10.32 -8.99 -11.78
CA VAL A 373 -9.20 -8.49 -10.98
C VAL A 373 -8.19 -7.88 -11.94
N LEU A 374 -7.97 -6.56 -11.83
CA LEU A 374 -7.08 -5.81 -12.70
C LEU A 374 -5.84 -5.36 -11.94
N SER A 375 -4.70 -6.00 -12.19
CA SER A 375 -3.41 -5.61 -11.65
C SER A 375 -2.76 -4.57 -12.56
N VAL A 376 -2.58 -3.34 -12.06
CA VAL A 376 -1.90 -2.25 -12.75
C VAL A 376 -0.48 -2.14 -12.21
N ASP A 377 0.47 -2.57 -13.04
CA ASP A 377 1.86 -2.74 -12.64
C ASP A 377 2.78 -1.75 -13.36
N GLY A 378 3.14 -0.69 -12.63
CA GLY A 378 4.06 0.34 -13.10
C GLY A 378 5.53 0.04 -12.80
N GLN A 379 5.92 -1.22 -12.57
CA GLN A 379 7.29 -1.59 -12.23
C GLN A 379 8.27 -1.32 -13.40
N SER A 380 9.50 -0.89 -13.06
CA SER A 380 10.61 -0.77 -14.02
C SER A 380 11.19 -2.14 -14.36
N ALA A 381 11.85 -2.23 -15.52
CA ALA A 381 12.72 -3.36 -15.80
C ALA A 381 13.94 -3.36 -14.83
N PRO A 382 14.52 -4.53 -14.53
CA PRO A 382 15.82 -4.61 -13.86
C PRO A 382 16.88 -3.77 -14.57
N ASP A 383 17.73 -3.08 -13.83
CA ASP A 383 18.77 -2.23 -14.43
C ASP A 383 19.90 -3.06 -15.03
N PRO A 384 20.02 -3.14 -16.36
CA PRO A 384 21.10 -3.89 -17.01
C PRO A 384 22.49 -3.28 -16.79
N ALA A 385 22.58 -2.03 -16.29
CA ALA A 385 23.86 -1.38 -16.03
C ALA A 385 24.63 -2.07 -14.89
N LEU A 386 23.94 -2.67 -13.93
CA LEU A 386 24.58 -3.45 -12.86
C LEU A 386 25.38 -4.64 -13.42
N SER A 387 24.82 -5.34 -14.41
CA SER A 387 25.49 -6.49 -15.06
C SER A 387 26.73 -6.10 -15.86
N LYS A 388 26.88 -4.82 -16.20
CA LYS A 388 28.04 -4.29 -16.92
C LYS A 388 29.14 -3.78 -16.00
N GLN A 389 28.89 -3.69 -14.70
CA GLN A 389 29.85 -3.21 -13.69
C GLN A 389 30.58 -4.39 -13.05
N ARG A 390 31.92 -4.37 -13.06
CA ARG A 390 32.72 -5.37 -12.35
C ARG A 390 32.65 -5.19 -10.83
N VAL A 391 32.46 -3.96 -10.35
CA VAL A 391 32.41 -3.63 -8.92
C VAL A 391 31.20 -2.73 -8.69
N VAL A 392 30.31 -3.13 -7.82
CA VAL A 392 29.16 -2.33 -7.36
C VAL A 392 29.55 -1.70 -6.03
N THR A 393 29.77 -0.39 -6.01
CA THR A 393 30.29 0.33 -4.82
C THR A 393 29.22 1.15 -4.10
N GLY A 394 28.09 1.41 -4.71
CA GLY A 394 27.02 2.24 -4.14
C GLY A 394 26.11 1.45 -3.23
N LEU A 395 26.05 1.78 -1.91
CA LEU A 395 25.09 1.16 -0.98
C LEU A 395 23.65 1.29 -1.45
N SER A 396 23.26 2.44 -2.02
CA SER A 396 21.93 2.66 -2.59
C SER A 396 21.65 1.76 -3.80
N GLN A 397 22.65 1.51 -4.66
CA GLN A 397 22.53 0.59 -5.78
C GLN A 397 22.34 -0.86 -5.31
N ILE A 398 23.13 -1.28 -4.31
CA ILE A 398 23.04 -2.62 -3.72
C ILE A 398 21.67 -2.80 -3.07
N PHE A 399 21.23 -1.84 -2.25
CA PHE A 399 19.94 -1.89 -1.58
C PHE A 399 18.77 -1.92 -2.58
N GLY A 400 18.84 -1.07 -3.62
CA GLY A 400 17.84 -1.06 -4.70
C GLY A 400 17.79 -2.38 -5.48
N ALA A 401 18.95 -2.98 -5.78
CA ALA A 401 19.03 -4.26 -6.46
C ALA A 401 18.47 -5.42 -5.60
N VAL A 402 18.80 -5.46 -4.31
CA VAL A 402 18.29 -6.48 -3.36
C VAL A 402 16.77 -6.36 -3.24
N SER A 403 16.27 -5.16 -3.00
CA SER A 403 14.82 -4.91 -2.90
C SER A 403 14.11 -5.24 -4.21
N GLY A 404 14.66 -4.83 -5.36
CA GLY A 404 14.10 -5.12 -6.68
C GLY A 404 14.02 -6.61 -6.97
N THR A 405 15.08 -7.37 -6.66
CA THR A 405 15.10 -8.84 -6.85
C THR A 405 14.04 -9.55 -6.01
N GLN A 406 13.87 -9.14 -4.74
CA GLN A 406 12.83 -9.70 -3.88
C GLN A 406 11.43 -9.37 -4.42
N ILE A 407 11.20 -8.11 -4.82
CA ILE A 407 9.93 -7.65 -5.38
C ILE A 407 9.59 -8.47 -6.64
N ASP A 408 10.54 -8.68 -7.55
CA ASP A 408 10.32 -9.44 -8.79
C ASP A 408 9.91 -10.88 -8.52
N ALA A 409 10.64 -11.56 -7.64
CA ALA A 409 10.33 -12.93 -7.24
C ALA A 409 8.94 -13.03 -6.58
N TYR A 410 8.64 -12.11 -5.66
CA TYR A 410 7.34 -12.09 -4.97
C TYR A 410 6.18 -11.75 -5.89
N ASN A 411 6.37 -10.89 -6.87
CA ASN A 411 5.32 -10.50 -7.82
C ASN A 411 4.83 -11.71 -8.62
N PHE A 412 5.74 -12.57 -9.09
CA PHE A 412 5.37 -13.79 -9.82
C PHE A 412 4.53 -14.73 -8.95
N GLU A 413 4.98 -15.00 -7.73
CA GLU A 413 4.27 -15.88 -6.78
C GLU A 413 2.90 -15.29 -6.40
N THR A 414 2.83 -13.98 -6.17
CA THR A 414 1.58 -13.29 -5.84
C THR A 414 0.57 -13.36 -6.98
N LEU A 415 0.99 -13.14 -8.24
CA LEU A 415 0.11 -13.29 -9.40
C LEU A 415 -0.41 -14.71 -9.57
N THR A 416 0.48 -15.70 -9.42
CA THR A 416 0.11 -17.11 -9.53
C THR A 416 -0.90 -17.49 -8.46
N LEU A 417 -0.65 -17.10 -7.21
CA LEU A 417 -1.55 -17.35 -6.10
C LEU A 417 -2.92 -16.68 -6.32
N THR A 418 -2.92 -15.39 -6.67
CA THR A 418 -4.16 -14.64 -6.92
C THR A 418 -4.99 -15.28 -8.03
N ASN A 419 -4.34 -15.73 -9.11
CA ASN A 419 -5.04 -16.42 -10.20
C ASN A 419 -5.66 -17.75 -9.75
N ASN A 420 -4.97 -18.51 -8.91
CA ASN A 420 -5.50 -19.77 -8.38
C ASN A 420 -6.70 -19.52 -7.44
N GLU A 421 -6.57 -18.54 -6.54
CA GLU A 421 -7.66 -18.18 -5.61
C GLU A 421 -8.88 -17.60 -6.36
N LEU A 422 -8.66 -16.86 -7.45
CA LEU A 422 -9.76 -16.43 -8.32
C LEU A 422 -10.48 -17.63 -8.93
N GLY A 423 -9.75 -18.67 -9.34
CA GLY A 423 -10.34 -19.93 -9.81
C GLY A 423 -11.23 -20.57 -8.74
N HIS A 424 -10.73 -20.69 -7.51
CA HIS A 424 -11.51 -21.23 -6.39
C HIS A 424 -12.75 -20.38 -6.06
N LEU A 425 -12.63 -19.07 -6.10
CA LEU A 425 -13.77 -18.16 -5.90
C LEU A 425 -14.86 -18.40 -6.96
N ILE A 426 -14.49 -18.50 -8.25
CA ILE A 426 -15.41 -18.73 -9.35
C ILE A 426 -16.15 -20.07 -9.16
N GLU A 427 -15.43 -21.12 -8.76
CA GLU A 427 -16.03 -22.42 -8.47
C GLU A 427 -17.01 -22.37 -7.28
N SER A 428 -16.66 -21.68 -6.20
CA SER A 428 -17.53 -21.48 -5.05
C SER A 428 -18.80 -20.70 -5.41
N LEU A 429 -18.66 -19.62 -6.21
CA LEU A 429 -19.79 -18.86 -6.72
C LEU A 429 -20.73 -19.74 -7.55
N ARG A 430 -20.22 -20.54 -8.48
CA ARG A 430 -21.01 -21.49 -9.28
C ARG A 430 -21.73 -22.51 -8.42
N LYS A 431 -21.01 -23.10 -7.45
CA LYS A 431 -21.57 -24.09 -6.52
C LYS A 431 -22.79 -23.52 -5.78
N VAL A 432 -22.66 -22.32 -5.20
CA VAL A 432 -23.74 -21.67 -4.46
C VAL A 432 -24.92 -21.31 -5.37
N ARG A 433 -24.66 -20.76 -6.56
CA ARG A 433 -25.69 -20.42 -7.57
C ARG A 433 -26.46 -21.68 -7.98
N CYS A 434 -25.76 -22.74 -8.38
CA CYS A 434 -26.38 -23.97 -8.88
C CYS A 434 -27.06 -24.79 -7.79
N ALA A 435 -26.71 -24.63 -6.53
CA ALA A 435 -27.46 -25.16 -5.41
C ALA A 435 -28.81 -24.44 -5.20
N GLN A 436 -28.90 -23.15 -5.59
CA GLN A 436 -30.13 -22.37 -5.46
C GLN A 436 -31.12 -22.65 -6.60
N ALA A 437 -30.67 -22.56 -7.85
CA ALA A 437 -31.50 -22.83 -9.04
C ALA A 437 -30.64 -23.05 -10.28
N ARG A 438 -31.15 -23.80 -11.26
CA ARG A 438 -30.45 -24.02 -12.54
C ARG A 438 -30.38 -22.78 -13.41
N VAL A 439 -31.37 -21.92 -13.32
CA VAL A 439 -31.47 -20.65 -14.02
C VAL A 439 -31.70 -19.55 -13.00
N ILE A 440 -30.88 -18.51 -13.02
CA ILE A 440 -30.97 -17.33 -12.14
C ILE A 440 -31.01 -16.12 -13.05
N GLU A 441 -32.06 -15.29 -12.93
CA GLU A 441 -32.26 -14.09 -13.76
C GLU A 441 -32.13 -14.34 -15.28
N GLY A 442 -32.61 -15.51 -15.72
CA GLY A 442 -32.55 -15.92 -17.13
C GLY A 442 -31.25 -16.56 -17.59
N HIS A 443 -30.22 -16.63 -16.77
CA HIS A 443 -28.90 -17.17 -17.10
C HIS A 443 -28.66 -18.53 -16.42
N ASP A 444 -27.86 -19.40 -17.06
CA ASP A 444 -27.43 -20.66 -16.43
C ASP A 444 -26.67 -20.39 -15.12
N CYS A 445 -26.94 -21.17 -14.10
CA CYS A 445 -26.29 -21.00 -12.80
C CYS A 445 -24.76 -21.07 -12.86
N ALA A 446 -24.20 -21.83 -13.83
CA ALA A 446 -22.77 -21.95 -14.05
C ALA A 446 -22.17 -20.81 -14.89
N ASP A 447 -22.99 -19.84 -15.41
CA ASP A 447 -22.46 -18.70 -16.15
C ASP A 447 -21.80 -17.68 -15.23
N VAL A 448 -20.72 -18.10 -14.58
CA VAL A 448 -19.80 -17.23 -13.84
C VAL A 448 -18.43 -17.34 -14.48
N LYS A 449 -17.89 -16.21 -14.92
CA LYS A 449 -16.55 -16.11 -15.52
C LYS A 449 -15.70 -15.09 -14.76
N GLY A 450 -14.40 -15.32 -14.70
CA GLY A 450 -13.48 -14.35 -14.11
C GLY A 450 -12.16 -14.30 -14.83
N ALA A 451 -11.45 -13.19 -14.64
CA ALA A 451 -10.11 -13.00 -15.19
C ALA A 451 -9.26 -12.17 -14.24
N LEU A 452 -8.01 -12.60 -14.04
CA LEU A 452 -6.93 -11.76 -13.55
C LEU A 452 -6.23 -11.17 -14.78
N VAL A 453 -6.27 -9.86 -14.92
CA VAL A 453 -5.64 -9.13 -16.02
C VAL A 453 -4.50 -8.28 -15.47
N ARG A 454 -3.30 -8.44 -16.00
CA ARG A 454 -2.16 -7.58 -15.69
C ARG A 454 -1.97 -6.55 -16.80
N ILE A 455 -2.06 -5.27 -16.46
CA ILE A 455 -1.67 -4.14 -17.31
C ILE A 455 -0.32 -3.65 -16.80
N SER A 456 0.73 -3.80 -17.59
CA SER A 456 2.08 -3.46 -17.17
C SER A 456 2.85 -2.73 -18.27
N LEU A 457 3.89 -1.98 -17.88
CA LEU A 457 4.81 -1.35 -18.84
C LEU A 457 5.49 -2.40 -19.75
N ALA A 458 5.63 -3.64 -19.28
CA ALA A 458 6.15 -4.75 -20.10
C ALA A 458 5.20 -5.16 -21.24
N SER A 459 3.91 -4.81 -21.12
CA SER A 459 2.87 -5.14 -22.13
C SER A 459 2.81 -4.15 -23.30
N ILE A 460 3.62 -3.08 -23.29
CA ILE A 460 3.68 -2.08 -24.37
C ILE A 460 4.21 -2.77 -25.65
N PRO A 461 3.44 -2.74 -26.76
CA PRO A 461 3.79 -3.45 -27.98
C PRO A 461 5.09 -2.95 -28.63
N ASP A 462 5.27 -1.63 -28.73
CA ASP A 462 6.45 -1.03 -29.31
C ASP A 462 7.68 -1.23 -28.41
N PRO A 463 8.78 -1.87 -28.89
CA PRO A 463 9.94 -2.17 -28.08
C PRO A 463 10.71 -0.92 -27.63
N GLN A 464 10.74 0.15 -28.44
CA GLN A 464 11.47 1.37 -28.11
C GLN A 464 10.72 2.17 -27.04
N GLU A 465 9.40 2.32 -27.19
CA GLU A 465 8.55 2.94 -26.20
C GLU A 465 8.59 2.17 -24.88
N ARG A 466 8.45 0.84 -24.93
CA ARG A 466 8.55 -0.03 -23.76
C ARG A 466 9.87 0.17 -23.03
N GLN A 467 10.99 0.11 -23.72
CA GLN A 467 12.32 0.33 -23.14
C GLN A 467 12.45 1.72 -22.50
N ARG A 468 11.94 2.76 -23.17
CA ARG A 468 11.95 4.14 -22.67
C ARG A 468 11.16 4.25 -21.38
N LEU A 469 9.91 3.76 -21.34
CA LEU A 469 9.03 3.92 -20.20
C LEU A 469 9.48 3.05 -19.00
N GLN A 470 10.00 1.86 -19.25
CA GLN A 470 10.58 1.00 -18.21
C GLN A 470 11.88 1.56 -17.62
N ALA A 471 12.61 2.42 -18.35
CA ALA A 471 13.84 3.06 -17.88
C ALA A 471 13.57 4.29 -16.98
N ILE A 472 12.33 4.79 -16.89
CA ILE A 472 11.98 5.89 -15.99
C ILE A 472 12.23 5.45 -14.55
N PRO A 473 13.04 6.18 -13.77
CA PRO A 473 13.40 5.76 -12.42
C PRO A 473 12.20 5.80 -11.46
N THR A 474 12.26 4.97 -10.42
CA THR A 474 11.35 5.08 -9.29
C THR A 474 11.72 6.32 -8.48
N GLY A 475 10.81 7.28 -8.36
CA GLY A 475 11.04 8.52 -7.66
C GLY A 475 9.75 9.28 -7.38
N LEU A 476 9.85 10.33 -6.57
CA LEU A 476 8.72 11.21 -6.25
C LEU A 476 8.60 12.40 -7.21
N THR A 477 9.56 12.56 -8.12
CA THR A 477 9.55 13.57 -9.19
C THR A 477 10.12 12.95 -10.45
N ILE A 478 9.40 13.10 -11.56
CA ILE A 478 9.82 12.71 -12.92
C ILE A 478 9.46 13.87 -13.88
N PRO A 479 10.10 13.97 -15.06
CA PRO A 479 9.77 14.99 -16.03
C PRO A 479 8.30 14.94 -16.48
N ASP A 480 7.68 16.11 -16.70
CA ASP A 480 6.29 16.21 -17.13
C ASP A 480 6.00 15.44 -18.43
N GLN A 481 6.94 15.44 -19.37
CA GLN A 481 6.83 14.67 -20.60
C GLN A 481 6.71 13.16 -20.32
N ASP A 482 7.45 12.65 -19.35
CA ASP A 482 7.39 11.23 -18.97
C ASP A 482 6.08 10.91 -18.25
N VAL A 483 5.53 11.86 -17.45
CA VAL A 483 4.19 11.75 -16.88
C VAL A 483 3.15 11.56 -17.98
N ASP A 484 3.15 12.45 -18.99
CA ASP A 484 2.16 12.42 -20.06
C ASP A 484 2.25 11.12 -20.90
N LEU A 485 3.46 10.62 -21.14
CA LEU A 485 3.67 9.34 -21.84
C LEU A 485 3.15 8.14 -21.01
N LEU A 486 3.42 8.09 -19.71
CA LEU A 486 2.95 7.04 -18.83
C LEU A 486 1.42 7.00 -18.72
N VAL A 487 0.80 8.18 -18.64
CA VAL A 487 -0.66 8.32 -18.64
C VAL A 487 -1.24 7.79 -19.95
N SER A 488 -0.68 8.20 -21.09
CA SER A 488 -1.13 7.75 -22.42
C SER A 488 -0.96 6.24 -22.61
N ALA A 489 0.16 5.68 -22.15
CA ALA A 489 0.41 4.24 -22.22
C ALA A 489 -0.61 3.44 -21.39
N GLY A 490 -0.89 3.87 -20.15
CA GLY A 490 -1.88 3.23 -19.29
C GLY A 490 -3.29 3.24 -19.90
N GLU A 491 -3.70 4.39 -20.43
CA GLU A 491 -4.98 4.57 -21.12
C GLU A 491 -5.11 3.64 -22.34
N SER A 492 -4.09 3.62 -23.20
CA SER A 492 -4.10 2.81 -24.42
C SER A 492 -4.10 1.31 -24.13
N LEU A 493 -3.27 0.84 -23.17
CA LEU A 493 -3.15 -0.57 -22.86
C LEU A 493 -4.45 -1.17 -22.30
N VAL A 494 -5.16 -0.44 -21.44
CA VAL A 494 -6.42 -0.96 -20.89
C VAL A 494 -7.52 -0.96 -21.91
N GLN A 495 -7.61 0.06 -22.76
CA GLN A 495 -8.62 0.15 -23.82
C GLN A 495 -8.44 -0.95 -24.89
N GLN A 496 -7.21 -1.35 -25.19
CA GLN A 496 -6.90 -2.36 -26.19
C GLN A 496 -6.94 -3.79 -25.62
N ASN A 497 -7.15 -3.96 -24.32
CA ASN A 497 -7.09 -5.28 -23.71
C ASN A 497 -8.25 -6.18 -24.12
N VAL A 498 -7.89 -7.25 -24.86
CA VAL A 498 -8.86 -8.18 -25.44
C VAL A 498 -9.55 -9.05 -24.39
N VAL A 499 -8.88 -9.34 -23.27
CA VAL A 499 -9.45 -10.17 -22.18
C VAL A 499 -10.59 -9.41 -21.48
N ILE A 500 -10.34 -8.15 -21.15
CA ILE A 500 -11.37 -7.27 -20.56
C ILE A 500 -12.59 -7.18 -21.48
N ARG A 501 -12.37 -6.84 -22.77
CA ARG A 501 -13.45 -6.71 -23.74
C ARG A 501 -14.26 -8.00 -23.87
N ARG A 502 -13.59 -9.16 -23.92
CA ARG A 502 -14.27 -10.46 -24.00
C ARG A 502 -15.05 -10.77 -22.74
N LEU A 503 -14.52 -10.44 -21.54
CA LEU A 503 -15.19 -10.71 -20.28
C LEU A 503 -16.53 -9.95 -20.15
N ILE A 504 -16.59 -8.70 -20.62
CA ILE A 504 -17.78 -7.85 -20.50
C ILE A 504 -18.74 -7.99 -21.71
N SER A 505 -18.28 -8.45 -22.88
CA SER A 505 -19.11 -8.54 -24.09
C SER A 505 -20.29 -9.52 -23.96
N ASP A 506 -20.18 -10.50 -23.08
CA ASP A 506 -21.20 -11.53 -22.89
C ASP A 506 -22.28 -11.13 -21.87
N LEU A 507 -22.20 -9.96 -21.24
CA LEU A 507 -23.17 -9.51 -20.25
C LEU A 507 -24.54 -9.23 -20.88
N ASP A 508 -24.52 -8.62 -22.08
CA ASP A 508 -25.72 -8.25 -22.86
C ASP A 508 -26.27 -9.40 -23.71
N SER A 509 -25.62 -10.56 -23.71
CA SER A 509 -26.12 -11.71 -24.48
C SER A 509 -27.45 -12.16 -23.90
N PRO A 510 -28.55 -12.15 -24.67
CA PRO A 510 -29.83 -12.65 -24.19
C PRO A 510 -29.65 -14.08 -23.69
N ALA A 511 -30.24 -14.38 -22.55
CA ALA A 511 -30.22 -15.69 -21.96
C ALA A 511 -30.48 -16.73 -23.04
N ALA A 512 -29.52 -17.63 -23.26
CA ALA A 512 -29.74 -18.74 -24.19
C ALA A 512 -30.93 -19.51 -23.66
N VAL A 513 -32.08 -19.35 -24.28
CA VAL A 513 -33.28 -20.15 -23.98
C VAL A 513 -32.89 -21.59 -24.25
N VAL A 514 -32.57 -22.31 -23.18
CA VAL A 514 -32.39 -23.75 -23.23
C VAL A 514 -33.77 -24.33 -23.49
N THR A 515 -34.18 -24.32 -24.75
CA THR A 515 -35.29 -25.14 -25.21
C THR A 515 -34.83 -26.57 -24.98
N ALA A 516 -35.28 -27.15 -23.86
CA ALA A 516 -35.24 -28.57 -23.64
C ALA A 516 -36.01 -29.20 -24.80
N ARG A 517 -35.31 -29.67 -25.85
CA ARG A 517 -35.87 -30.60 -26.79
C ARG A 517 -36.16 -31.88 -26.00
N ALA A 518 -37.36 -31.94 -25.48
CA ALA A 518 -38.01 -33.20 -25.10
C ALA A 518 -38.07 -34.02 -26.37
N GLY A 519 -37.05 -34.85 -26.56
CA GLY A 519 -37.03 -35.89 -27.59
C GLY A 519 -38.06 -36.95 -27.17
N LEU A 520 -39.31 -36.74 -27.54
CA LEU A 520 -40.31 -37.79 -27.67
C LEU A 520 -39.83 -38.75 -28.75
N ARG A 521 -39.08 -39.78 -28.36
CA ARG A 521 -38.99 -41.00 -29.13
C ARG A 521 -40.31 -41.76 -28.91
N SER A 522 -41.27 -41.51 -29.81
CA SER A 522 -42.38 -42.41 -30.00
C SER A 522 -41.81 -43.76 -30.51
N GLY A 523 -41.84 -44.77 -29.63
CA GLY A 523 -41.67 -46.14 -30.08
C GLY A 523 -42.87 -46.55 -30.94
N ARG A 524 -42.58 -47.09 -32.09
CA ARG A 524 -43.49 -47.99 -32.80
C ARG A 524 -42.71 -49.21 -33.25
N LEU A 525 -43.20 -50.36 -32.77
CA LEU A 525 -43.11 -51.74 -33.22
C LEU A 525 -41.70 -52.34 -33.29
#